data_8f50f4d7153b3b60a0f95b1e4d765652
#
_entry.id   8f50f4d7153b3b60a0f95b1e4d765652
#
_cell.length_a   1.000
_cell.length_b   1.000
_cell.length_c   1.000
_cell.angle_alpha   90.00
_cell.angle_beta   90.00
_cell.angle_gamma   90.00
#
_symmetry.space_group_name_H-M   'P 1'
#
loop_
_entity.id
_entity.type
_entity.pdbx_description
1 polymer ?
#
loop_
_entity_poly.entity_id
_entity_poly.type
_entity_poly.pdbx_seq_one_letter_code
_entity_poly.pdbx_strand_id
1 'polypeptide(L)'
;MPLSHNFTTDDGLALVYPWMAGDVLYHPTRSRKGGRAAPGSPMAKFRQLPLHRIHAALHSVLSAHLVVEQADLVAVDFYDGCMLYDFEDHEMLLCDLDEYRPGPFTLEADRLPGSRRYMAPEEFVRGAVIDIRTTVFALGRALRLLLDAGDEERQWRGTPGQLAVIRKATAAAPERRFHSVHSLVNAWHAAT
;
A
#
# COMPACT_ATOMS: atom_id res chain seq x y z
N MET A 1 6.72 2.81 -12.45
CA MET A 1 7.93 3.28 -13.19
C MET A 1 8.07 2.49 -14.49
N PRO A 2 8.38 3.11 -15.62
CA PRO A 2 8.64 2.37 -16.85
C PRO A 2 9.96 1.60 -16.71
N LEU A 3 9.97 0.33 -17.12
CA LEU A 3 11.16 -0.49 -17.20
C LEU A 3 12.10 0.04 -18.27
N SER A 4 13.35 0.33 -17.94
CA SER A 4 14.35 0.80 -18.87
C SER A 4 15.04 -0.34 -19.61
N HIS A 5 15.36 -1.40 -18.90
CA HIS A 5 16.09 -2.55 -19.41
C HIS A 5 15.84 -3.80 -18.55
N ASN A 6 16.02 -4.98 -19.13
CA ASN A 6 16.10 -6.23 -18.39
C ASN A 6 17.17 -7.15 -19.00
N PHE A 7 17.75 -8.01 -18.17
CA PHE A 7 18.70 -9.04 -18.61
C PHE A 7 18.72 -10.20 -17.61
N THR A 8 19.10 -11.38 -18.09
CA THR A 8 19.26 -12.56 -17.27
C THR A 8 20.67 -12.61 -16.68
N THR A 9 20.76 -13.00 -15.42
CA THR A 9 22.01 -13.30 -14.68
C THR A 9 21.98 -14.76 -14.22
N ASP A 10 23.08 -15.26 -13.67
CA ASP A 10 23.11 -16.62 -13.08
C ASP A 10 22.15 -16.75 -11.88
N ASP A 11 21.83 -15.65 -11.21
CA ASP A 11 20.94 -15.59 -10.04
C ASP A 11 19.47 -15.29 -10.42
N GLY A 12 19.16 -15.04 -11.72
CA GLY A 12 17.79 -14.76 -12.17
C GLY A 12 17.66 -13.58 -13.13
N LEU A 13 16.47 -12.97 -13.16
CA LEU A 13 16.15 -11.83 -14.02
C LEU A 13 16.44 -10.52 -13.30
N ALA A 14 17.31 -9.70 -13.88
CA ALA A 14 17.56 -8.33 -13.43
C ALA A 14 16.64 -7.34 -14.17
N LEU A 15 15.95 -6.49 -13.42
CA LEU A 15 15.11 -5.41 -13.94
C LEU A 15 15.76 -4.08 -13.61
N VAL A 16 15.95 -3.23 -14.61
CA VAL A 16 16.59 -1.92 -14.46
C VAL A 16 15.56 -0.82 -14.73
N TYR A 17 15.41 0.07 -13.76
CA TYR A 17 14.54 1.23 -13.83
C TYR A 17 15.36 2.52 -13.82
N PRO A 18 14.84 3.64 -14.37
CA PRO A 18 15.46 4.94 -14.17
C PRO A 18 15.62 5.22 -12.68
N TRP A 19 16.70 5.90 -12.31
CA TRP A 19 16.80 6.42 -10.95
C TRP A 19 15.70 7.46 -10.72
N MET A 20 14.92 7.25 -9.67
CA MET A 20 13.86 8.17 -9.26
C MET A 20 14.29 8.88 -7.98
N ALA A 21 14.09 10.20 -7.96
CA ALA A 21 14.24 11.00 -6.76
C ALA A 21 13.17 10.63 -5.72
N GLY A 22 13.40 10.99 -4.48
CA GLY A 22 12.44 10.77 -3.39
C GLY A 22 12.94 9.86 -2.28
N ASP A 23 12.12 9.77 -1.26
CA ASP A 23 12.36 8.95 -0.07
C ASP A 23 11.30 7.85 0.04
N VAL A 24 11.71 6.62 0.31
CA VAL A 24 10.80 5.55 0.73
C VAL A 24 10.19 5.93 2.06
N LEU A 25 8.86 5.89 2.19
CA LEU A 25 8.16 6.38 3.39
C LEU A 25 8.57 5.64 4.67
N TYR A 26 8.94 4.36 4.55
CA TYR A 26 9.48 3.58 5.66
C TYR A 26 10.49 2.55 5.18
N HIS A 27 11.63 2.47 5.85
CA HIS A 27 12.63 1.42 5.63
C HIS A 27 12.97 0.75 6.95
N PRO A 28 12.72 -0.56 7.12
CA PRO A 28 12.87 -1.22 8.42
C PRO A 28 14.30 -1.18 8.97
N THR A 29 15.31 -1.27 8.10
CA THR A 29 16.73 -1.29 8.51
C THR A 29 17.41 0.08 8.52
N ARG A 30 16.87 1.07 7.80
CA ARG A 30 17.44 2.43 7.70
C ARG A 30 16.68 3.47 8.51
N SER A 31 15.53 3.10 9.07
CA SER A 31 14.72 4.01 9.89
C SER A 31 15.48 4.41 11.15
N ARG A 32 15.52 5.72 11.40
CA ARG A 32 16.11 6.28 12.63
C ARG A 32 15.37 5.73 13.87
N LYS A 33 16.03 5.80 15.02
CA LYS A 33 15.38 5.51 16.32
C LYS A 33 14.10 6.34 16.42
N GLY A 34 12.95 5.67 16.63
CA GLY A 34 11.63 6.29 16.57
C GLY A 34 10.80 5.92 15.35
N GLY A 35 11.38 5.24 14.36
CA GLY A 35 10.67 4.69 13.21
C GLY A 35 9.93 5.74 12.37
N ARG A 36 8.68 5.44 12.01
CA ARG A 36 7.80 6.32 11.21
C ARG A 36 7.48 7.65 11.89
N ALA A 37 7.42 7.66 13.22
CA ALA A 37 7.10 8.85 14.01
C ALA A 37 8.33 9.72 14.31
N ALA A 38 9.55 9.28 13.95
CA ALA A 38 10.76 10.04 14.20
C ALA A 38 10.69 11.41 13.51
N PRO A 39 10.99 12.52 14.21
CA PRO A 39 11.06 13.83 13.58
C PRO A 39 11.99 13.81 12.37
N GLY A 40 11.51 14.30 11.22
CA GLY A 40 12.26 14.32 9.97
C GLY A 40 12.31 12.98 9.23
N SER A 41 11.61 11.90 9.70
CA SER A 41 11.42 10.72 8.89
C SER A 41 10.60 11.03 7.63
N PRO A 42 10.77 10.31 6.52
CA PRO A 42 9.96 10.51 5.31
C PRO A 42 8.46 10.43 5.61
N MET A 43 8.02 9.48 6.41
CA MET A 43 6.62 9.36 6.81
C MET A 43 6.13 10.57 7.62
N ALA A 44 6.92 11.07 8.57
CA ALA A 44 6.54 12.24 9.34
C ALA A 44 6.44 13.50 8.48
N LYS A 45 7.38 13.69 7.52
CA LYS A 45 7.31 14.77 6.53
C LYS A 45 6.08 14.63 5.63
N PHE A 46 5.80 13.43 5.12
CA PHE A 46 4.65 13.14 4.27
C PHE A 46 3.34 13.50 4.97
N ARG A 47 3.17 13.11 6.22
CA ARG A 47 1.99 13.40 7.03
C ARG A 47 1.78 14.90 7.30
N GLN A 48 2.82 15.73 7.17
CA GLN A 48 2.72 17.19 7.31
C GLN A 48 2.30 17.90 6.02
N LEU A 49 2.26 17.20 4.90
CA LEU A 49 1.84 17.76 3.62
C LEU A 49 0.39 18.28 3.68
N PRO A 50 0.06 19.28 2.85
CA PRO A 50 -1.32 19.67 2.60
C PRO A 50 -2.16 18.48 2.14
N LEU A 51 -3.42 18.40 2.57
CA LEU A 51 -4.30 17.27 2.28
C LEU A 51 -4.41 16.96 0.78
N HIS A 52 -4.48 17.97 -0.08
CA HIS A 52 -4.57 17.75 -1.52
C HIS A 52 -3.35 17.00 -2.09
N ARG A 53 -2.14 17.19 -1.52
CA ARG A 53 -0.93 16.46 -1.92
C ARG A 53 -1.01 14.99 -1.46
N ILE A 54 -1.50 14.77 -0.23
CA ILE A 54 -1.72 13.41 0.28
C ILE A 54 -2.77 12.70 -0.56
N HIS A 55 -3.88 13.36 -0.91
CA HIS A 55 -4.91 12.80 -1.77
C HIS A 55 -4.39 12.46 -3.17
N ALA A 56 -3.55 13.30 -3.78
CA ALA A 56 -2.90 13.00 -5.05
C ALA A 56 -2.02 11.76 -4.96
N ALA A 57 -1.21 11.64 -3.91
CA ALA A 57 -0.38 10.47 -3.65
C ALA A 57 -1.22 9.20 -3.47
N LEU A 58 -2.30 9.27 -2.70
CA LEU A 58 -3.23 8.14 -2.51
C LEU A 58 -3.93 7.75 -3.81
N HIS A 59 -4.26 8.73 -4.66
CA HIS A 59 -4.81 8.46 -5.99
C HIS A 59 -3.83 7.65 -6.85
N SER A 60 -2.54 7.99 -6.85
CA SER A 60 -1.50 7.21 -7.56
C SER A 60 -1.43 5.77 -7.05
N VAL A 61 -1.46 5.56 -5.73
CA VAL A 61 -1.48 4.22 -5.12
C VAL A 61 -2.70 3.42 -5.58
N LEU A 62 -3.89 4.03 -5.50
CA LEU A 62 -5.14 3.38 -5.89
C LEU A 62 -5.18 3.06 -7.38
N SER A 63 -4.74 3.99 -8.24
CA SER A 63 -4.70 3.81 -9.70
C SER A 63 -3.75 2.70 -10.11
N ALA A 64 -2.58 2.57 -9.47
CA ALA A 64 -1.68 1.46 -9.71
C ALA A 64 -2.33 0.10 -9.39
N HIS A 65 -3.10 0.03 -8.29
CA HIS A 65 -3.75 -1.22 -7.91
C HIS A 65 -5.00 -1.56 -8.72
N LEU A 66 -5.58 -0.61 -9.46
CA LEU A 66 -6.56 -0.94 -10.51
C LEU A 66 -5.90 -1.73 -11.65
N VAL A 67 -4.66 -1.39 -12.01
CA VAL A 67 -3.89 -2.14 -13.01
C VAL A 67 -3.51 -3.53 -12.47
N VAL A 68 -3.15 -3.63 -11.19
CA VAL A 68 -2.87 -4.92 -10.52
C VAL A 68 -4.09 -5.83 -10.57
N GLU A 69 -5.28 -5.30 -10.25
CA GLU A 69 -6.55 -6.05 -10.35
C GLU A 69 -6.85 -6.49 -11.79
N GLN A 70 -6.65 -5.61 -12.78
CA GLN A 70 -6.85 -5.94 -14.20
C GLN A 70 -5.91 -7.04 -14.71
N ALA A 71 -4.77 -7.21 -14.07
CA ALA A 71 -3.80 -8.26 -14.38
C ALA A 71 -4.03 -9.55 -13.57
N ASP A 72 -5.17 -9.67 -12.86
CA ASP A 72 -5.51 -10.79 -11.98
C ASP A 72 -4.44 -11.07 -10.90
N LEU A 73 -3.75 -10.01 -10.44
CA LEU A 73 -2.75 -10.10 -9.39
C LEU A 73 -3.33 -9.69 -8.02
N VAL A 74 -2.77 -10.29 -6.98
CA VAL A 74 -3.01 -9.93 -5.57
C VAL A 74 -1.75 -9.28 -5.01
N ALA A 75 -1.92 -8.14 -4.35
CA ALA A 75 -0.83 -7.44 -3.68
C ALA A 75 -0.44 -8.18 -2.39
N VAL A 76 0.70 -8.83 -2.41
CA VAL A 76 1.36 -9.42 -1.24
C VAL A 76 2.50 -8.52 -0.83
N ASP A 77 2.73 -8.39 0.48
CA ASP A 77 3.79 -7.52 1.05
C ASP A 77 3.68 -6.03 0.68
N PHE A 78 2.46 -5.54 0.43
CA PHE A 78 2.25 -4.11 0.18
C PHE A 78 2.18 -3.33 1.50
N TYR A 79 3.05 -2.33 1.65
CA TYR A 79 3.14 -1.46 2.83
C TYR A 79 3.83 -0.13 2.48
N ASP A 80 4.07 0.73 3.45
CA ASP A 80 4.73 2.03 3.26
C ASP A 80 6.22 1.94 2.84
N GLY A 81 6.83 0.76 2.94
CA GLY A 81 8.13 0.47 2.34
C GLY A 81 8.10 0.34 0.82
N CYS A 82 6.93 0.08 0.24
CA CYS A 82 6.71 0.04 -1.21
C CYS A 82 6.38 1.42 -1.81
N MET A 83 6.34 2.47 -1.00
CA MET A 83 5.91 3.81 -1.38
C MET A 83 7.10 4.77 -1.34
N LEU A 84 7.53 5.24 -2.50
CA LEU A 84 8.56 6.25 -2.68
C LEU A 84 7.88 7.59 -3.01
N TYR A 85 8.13 8.61 -2.20
CA TYR A 85 7.56 9.93 -2.41
C TYR A 85 8.64 10.96 -2.72
N ASP A 86 8.50 11.61 -3.87
CA ASP A 86 9.29 12.77 -4.24
C ASP A 86 8.69 14.02 -3.59
N PHE A 87 9.46 14.66 -2.69
CA PHE A 87 9.03 15.84 -1.98
C PHE A 87 9.21 17.14 -2.80
N GLU A 88 9.97 17.12 -3.89
CA GLU A 88 10.16 18.26 -4.78
C GLU A 88 9.05 18.30 -5.83
N ASP A 89 8.85 17.23 -6.56
CA ASP A 89 7.83 17.13 -7.61
C ASP A 89 6.45 16.72 -7.09
N HIS A 90 6.37 16.29 -5.83
CA HIS A 90 5.15 15.80 -5.18
C HIS A 90 4.53 14.58 -5.85
N GLU A 91 5.37 13.66 -6.30
CA GLU A 91 4.95 12.42 -6.94
C GLU A 91 5.06 11.22 -6.00
N MET A 92 4.07 10.32 -6.06
CA MET A 92 4.08 9.03 -5.38
C MET A 92 4.34 7.94 -6.40
N LEU A 93 5.39 7.17 -6.18
CA LEU A 93 5.76 6.00 -6.97
C LEU A 93 5.70 4.75 -6.12
N LEU A 94 5.46 3.61 -6.75
CA LEU A 94 5.50 2.31 -6.10
C LEU A 94 6.75 1.53 -6.56
N CYS A 95 7.37 0.83 -5.61
CA CYS A 95 8.53 -0.02 -5.80
C CYS A 95 8.37 -1.28 -4.95
N ASP A 96 9.27 -2.27 -5.10
CA ASP A 96 9.30 -3.49 -4.30
C ASP A 96 7.97 -4.25 -4.34
N LEU A 97 7.47 -4.53 -5.57
CA LEU A 97 6.20 -5.21 -5.83
C LEU A 97 6.40 -6.65 -6.33
N ASP A 98 7.56 -7.23 -6.11
CA ASP A 98 7.98 -8.53 -6.63
C ASP A 98 7.27 -9.72 -5.94
N GLU A 99 6.68 -9.51 -4.77
CA GLU A 99 5.82 -10.50 -4.10
C GLU A 99 4.37 -10.55 -4.65
N TYR A 100 3.99 -9.63 -5.55
CA TYR A 100 2.68 -9.67 -6.19
C TYR A 100 2.56 -10.91 -7.06
N ARG A 101 1.45 -11.62 -6.95
CA ARG A 101 1.29 -12.91 -7.62
C ARG A 101 -0.13 -13.12 -8.14
N PRO A 102 -0.32 -14.01 -9.13
CA PRO A 102 -1.65 -14.37 -9.62
C PRO A 102 -2.55 -14.85 -8.50
N GLY A 103 -3.79 -14.39 -8.49
CA GLY A 103 -4.81 -14.79 -7.53
C GLY A 103 -6.09 -15.29 -8.19
N PRO A 104 -6.98 -15.94 -7.42
CA PRO A 104 -6.81 -16.31 -6.01
C PRO A 104 -5.86 -17.49 -5.80
N PHE A 105 -5.25 -17.59 -4.61
CA PHE A 105 -4.43 -18.72 -4.23
C PHE A 105 -4.67 -19.13 -2.76
N THR A 106 -4.30 -20.35 -2.41
CA THR A 106 -4.36 -20.85 -1.02
C THR A 106 -3.04 -20.61 -0.31
N LEU A 107 -3.06 -20.05 0.89
CA LEU A 107 -1.87 -19.85 1.70
C LEU A 107 -1.33 -21.19 2.23
N GLU A 108 -0.18 -21.61 1.73
CA GLU A 108 0.47 -22.88 2.15
C GLU A 108 1.41 -22.71 3.36
N ALA A 109 1.88 -21.49 3.61
CA ALA A 109 2.71 -21.15 4.76
C ALA A 109 1.87 -20.74 5.99
N ASP A 110 2.50 -20.58 7.15
CA ASP A 110 1.81 -20.14 8.35
C ASP A 110 1.43 -18.64 8.29
N ARG A 111 2.12 -17.87 7.46
CA ARG A 111 1.79 -16.48 7.13
C ARG A 111 2.47 -16.07 5.83
N LEU A 112 1.94 -15.00 5.20
CA LEU A 112 2.62 -14.29 4.12
C LEU A 112 3.74 -13.37 4.66
N PRO A 113 4.74 -13.01 3.83
CA PRO A 113 5.62 -11.88 4.13
C PRO A 113 4.78 -10.60 4.26
N GLY A 114 5.30 -9.61 4.98
CA GLY A 114 4.65 -8.31 5.03
C GLY A 114 4.69 -7.62 6.38
N SER A 115 4.36 -6.34 6.34
CA SER A 115 4.20 -5.50 7.52
C SER A 115 2.84 -5.74 8.16
N ARG A 116 2.83 -6.25 9.41
CA ARG A 116 1.59 -6.57 10.15
C ARG A 116 0.56 -5.42 10.20
N ARG A 117 1.00 -4.17 10.05
CA ARG A 117 0.11 -3.01 10.05
C ARG A 117 -0.80 -2.95 8.81
N TYR A 118 -0.37 -3.58 7.71
CA TYR A 118 -1.06 -3.57 6.42
C TYR A 118 -1.74 -4.90 6.10
N MET A 119 -1.31 -5.97 6.75
CA MET A 119 -1.76 -7.34 6.45
C MET A 119 -3.16 -7.62 6.96
N ALA A 120 -3.93 -8.32 6.15
CA ALA A 120 -5.27 -8.82 6.47
C ALA A 120 -5.20 -10.06 7.39
N PRO A 121 -6.26 -10.34 8.17
CA PRO A 121 -6.27 -11.47 9.08
C PRO A 121 -6.02 -12.83 8.41
N GLU A 122 -6.54 -13.05 7.21
CA GLU A 122 -6.35 -14.29 6.44
C GLU A 122 -4.90 -14.56 6.04
N GLU A 123 -4.05 -13.53 5.96
CA GLU A 123 -2.63 -13.68 5.64
C GLU A 123 -1.82 -14.35 6.77
N PHE A 124 -2.45 -14.63 7.91
CA PHE A 124 -1.88 -15.34 9.05
C PHE A 124 -2.50 -16.72 9.28
N VAL A 125 -3.26 -17.23 8.32
CA VAL A 125 -4.01 -18.50 8.48
C VAL A 125 -3.67 -19.45 7.35
N ARG A 126 -2.88 -20.48 7.64
CA ARG A 126 -2.59 -21.55 6.68
C ARG A 126 -3.89 -22.16 6.16
N GLY A 127 -4.01 -22.34 4.84
CA GLY A 127 -5.21 -22.84 4.17
C GLY A 127 -6.24 -21.75 3.84
N ALA A 128 -6.05 -20.50 4.26
CA ALA A 128 -6.92 -19.42 3.86
C ALA A 128 -6.78 -19.09 2.36
N VAL A 129 -7.88 -18.65 1.76
CA VAL A 129 -7.88 -18.12 0.39
C VAL A 129 -7.43 -16.67 0.42
N ILE A 130 -6.40 -16.37 -0.35
CA ILE A 130 -5.86 -15.03 -0.57
C ILE A 130 -6.34 -14.58 -1.95
N ASP A 131 -7.11 -13.49 -1.99
CA ASP A 131 -7.69 -12.96 -3.21
C ASP A 131 -7.65 -11.42 -3.23
N ILE A 132 -8.30 -10.81 -4.23
CA ILE A 132 -8.32 -9.36 -4.40
C ILE A 132 -8.86 -8.60 -3.17
N ARG A 133 -9.66 -9.23 -2.32
CA ARG A 133 -10.17 -8.64 -1.08
C ARG A 133 -9.08 -8.48 -0.01
N THR A 134 -8.00 -9.25 -0.11
CA THR A 134 -6.77 -9.05 0.69
C THR A 134 -6.05 -7.77 0.24
N THR A 135 -5.94 -7.51 -1.07
CA THR A 135 -5.45 -6.23 -1.61
C THR A 135 -6.32 -5.06 -1.15
N VAL A 136 -7.64 -5.21 -1.19
CA VAL A 136 -8.59 -4.18 -0.68
C VAL A 136 -8.31 -3.85 0.79
N PHE A 137 -8.02 -4.85 1.63
CA PHE A 137 -7.67 -4.62 3.02
C PHE A 137 -6.37 -3.82 3.15
N ALA A 138 -5.30 -4.23 2.48
CA ALA A 138 -4.01 -3.54 2.50
C ALA A 138 -4.12 -2.08 2.03
N LEU A 139 -4.91 -1.82 0.96
CA LEU A 139 -5.23 -0.47 0.50
C LEU A 139 -6.01 0.33 1.55
N GLY A 140 -7.00 -0.26 2.19
CA GLY A 140 -7.73 0.37 3.29
C GLY A 140 -6.79 0.76 4.44
N ARG A 141 -5.81 -0.09 4.77
CA ARG A 141 -4.75 0.24 5.75
C ARG A 141 -3.86 1.39 5.28
N ALA A 142 -3.45 1.39 4.01
CA ALA A 142 -2.66 2.48 3.42
C ALA A 142 -3.41 3.82 3.51
N LEU A 143 -4.67 3.87 3.10
CA LEU A 143 -5.54 5.05 3.20
C LEU A 143 -5.62 5.55 4.64
N ARG A 144 -5.82 4.63 5.60
CA ARG A 144 -5.93 4.97 7.02
C ARG A 144 -4.65 5.56 7.59
N LEU A 145 -3.50 4.95 7.29
CA LEU A 145 -2.21 5.29 7.88
C LEU A 145 -1.59 6.55 7.27
N LEU A 146 -1.80 6.78 5.97
CA LEU A 146 -1.23 7.92 5.27
C LEU A 146 -2.03 9.21 5.50
N LEU A 147 -3.34 9.13 5.75
CA LEU A 147 -4.19 10.29 6.07
C LEU A 147 -4.26 10.62 7.57
N ASP A 148 -3.70 9.79 8.45
CA ASP A 148 -3.58 10.14 9.86
C ASP A 148 -2.38 11.06 10.07
N ALA A 149 -2.52 12.08 10.90
CA ALA A 149 -1.41 12.99 11.22
C ALA A 149 -0.38 12.34 12.15
N GLY A 150 -0.73 11.27 12.85
CA GLY A 150 0.13 10.54 13.77
C GLY A 150 0.34 9.07 13.39
N ASP A 151 1.18 8.39 14.13
CA ASP A 151 1.47 6.96 13.89
C ASP A 151 0.53 6.01 14.65
N GLU A 152 -0.25 6.54 15.59
CA GLU A 152 -1.15 5.78 16.47
C GLU A 152 -2.60 5.73 15.97
N GLU A 153 -2.87 6.21 14.75
CA GLU A 153 -4.21 6.24 14.13
C GLU A 153 -5.28 7.00 14.94
N ARG A 154 -4.87 8.06 15.64
CA ARG A 154 -5.76 8.86 16.51
C ARG A 154 -6.03 10.27 15.98
N GLN A 155 -5.36 10.67 14.89
CA GLN A 155 -5.40 12.03 14.36
C GLN A 155 -5.87 12.03 12.91
N TRP A 156 -7.09 11.50 12.71
CA TRP A 156 -7.70 11.40 11.38
C TRP A 156 -7.91 12.75 10.72
N ARG A 157 -7.49 12.91 9.47
CA ARG A 157 -7.54 14.17 8.71
C ARG A 157 -8.52 14.14 7.54
N GLY A 158 -9.07 12.99 7.21
CA GLY A 158 -10.06 12.84 6.15
C GLY A 158 -11.49 13.09 6.60
N THR A 159 -12.46 12.88 5.70
CA THR A 159 -13.89 13.01 5.99
C THR A 159 -14.42 11.81 6.80
N PRO A 160 -15.57 11.94 7.48
CA PRO A 160 -16.27 10.80 8.08
C PRO A 160 -16.65 9.73 7.05
N GLY A 161 -16.99 10.13 5.81
CA GLY A 161 -17.31 9.23 4.71
C GLY A 161 -16.10 8.38 4.31
N GLN A 162 -14.94 9.00 4.16
CA GLN A 162 -13.67 8.29 3.91
C GLN A 162 -13.34 7.29 5.01
N LEU A 163 -13.56 7.66 6.28
CA LEU A 163 -13.35 6.73 7.39
C LEU A 163 -14.31 5.54 7.34
N ALA A 164 -15.54 5.74 6.90
CA ALA A 164 -16.52 4.65 6.71
C ALA A 164 -16.07 3.70 5.58
N VAL A 165 -15.56 4.23 4.47
CA VAL A 165 -14.98 3.43 3.38
C VAL A 165 -13.80 2.58 3.89
N ILE A 166 -12.88 3.17 4.65
CA ILE A 166 -11.75 2.46 5.24
C ILE A 166 -12.23 1.33 6.18
N ARG A 167 -13.19 1.60 7.06
CA ARG A 167 -13.74 0.57 7.97
C ARG A 167 -14.32 -0.61 7.21
N LYS A 168 -15.01 -0.36 6.09
CA LYS A 168 -15.49 -1.44 5.23
C LYS A 168 -14.34 -2.18 4.56
N ALA A 169 -13.37 -1.48 3.98
CA ALA A 169 -12.22 -2.09 3.33
C ALA A 169 -11.40 -2.97 4.29
N THR A 170 -11.29 -2.57 5.56
CA THR A 170 -10.52 -3.27 6.59
C THR A 170 -11.37 -4.15 7.50
N ALA A 171 -12.56 -4.57 7.07
CA ALA A 171 -13.36 -5.54 7.82
C ALA A 171 -12.58 -6.86 7.99
N ALA A 172 -12.68 -7.47 9.17
CA ALA A 172 -11.94 -8.71 9.47
C ALA A 172 -12.33 -9.84 8.51
N ALA A 173 -13.62 -10.00 8.25
CA ALA A 173 -14.16 -11.00 7.34
C ALA A 173 -14.11 -10.50 5.89
N PRO A 174 -13.41 -11.21 4.96
CA PRO A 174 -13.26 -10.76 3.56
C PRO A 174 -14.59 -10.50 2.84
N GLU A 175 -15.63 -11.27 3.13
CA GLU A 175 -16.97 -11.13 2.53
C GLU A 175 -17.69 -9.82 2.91
N ARG A 176 -17.22 -9.12 3.94
CA ARG A 176 -17.76 -7.82 4.38
C ARG A 176 -17.03 -6.64 3.75
N ARG A 177 -15.93 -6.89 3.04
CA ARG A 177 -15.16 -5.86 2.35
C ARG A 177 -15.78 -5.47 1.02
N PHE A 178 -15.15 -4.56 0.31
CA PHE A 178 -15.38 -4.36 -1.11
C PHE A 178 -14.90 -5.61 -1.87
N HIS A 179 -15.64 -6.01 -2.88
CA HIS A 179 -15.31 -7.23 -3.66
C HIS A 179 -14.21 -7.01 -4.71
N SER A 180 -13.81 -5.76 -4.94
CA SER A 180 -12.82 -5.36 -5.93
C SER A 180 -12.12 -4.07 -5.52
N VAL A 181 -10.91 -3.82 -6.05
CA VAL A 181 -10.22 -2.53 -5.92
C VAL A 181 -11.04 -1.44 -6.59
N HIS A 182 -11.63 -1.73 -7.75
CA HIS A 182 -12.49 -0.78 -8.46
C HIS A 182 -13.67 -0.31 -7.57
N SER A 183 -14.33 -1.21 -6.85
CA SER A 183 -15.44 -0.82 -5.97
C SER A 183 -14.97 -0.01 -4.74
N LEU A 184 -13.79 -0.29 -4.21
CA LEU A 184 -13.15 0.53 -3.18
C LEU A 184 -12.85 1.95 -3.70
N VAL A 185 -12.24 2.06 -4.88
CA VAL A 185 -11.84 3.35 -5.48
C VAL A 185 -13.07 4.22 -5.75
N ASN A 186 -14.14 3.65 -6.31
CA ASN A 186 -15.39 4.38 -6.53
C ASN A 186 -16.00 4.91 -5.23
N ALA A 187 -16.04 4.07 -4.19
CA ALA A 187 -16.55 4.49 -2.88
C ALA A 187 -15.66 5.56 -2.24
N TRP A 188 -14.34 5.46 -2.42
CA TRP A 188 -13.38 6.45 -1.93
C TRP A 188 -13.58 7.82 -2.58
N HIS A 189 -13.69 7.87 -3.91
CA HIS A 189 -13.90 9.11 -4.65
C HIS A 189 -15.26 9.75 -4.30
N ALA A 190 -16.31 8.94 -4.10
CA ALA A 190 -17.61 9.46 -3.68
C ALA A 190 -17.64 10.02 -2.25
N ALA A 191 -16.65 9.68 -1.42
CA ALA A 191 -16.51 10.11 -0.03
C ALA A 191 -15.51 11.28 0.16
N THR A 192 -14.80 11.68 -0.90
CA THR A 192 -13.86 12.79 -0.91
C THR A 192 -14.59 14.09 -1.24
#